data_ab633c536a6c940355673dcd040a847e
#
_entry.id   ab633c536a6c940355673dcd040a847e
#
_cell.length_a   1.000
_cell.length_b   1.000
_cell.length_c   1.000
_cell.angle_alpha   90.00
_cell.angle_beta   90.00
_cell.angle_gamma   90.00
#
_symmetry.space_group_name_H-M   'P 1'
#
loop_
_entity.id
_entity.type
_entity.pdbx_description
1 polymer ?
#
loop_
_entity_poly.entity_id
_entity_poly.type
_entity_poly.pdbx_seq_one_letter_code
_entity_poly.pdbx_strand_id
1 'polypeptide(L)'
;MPDGALDGVRQEGPIGFFSNADTWATQIAGHDVVLIGDAAGSVDPTQGLGTSQLFRDVRELSDLLLSDDDWPAAIQEYAERRTRYFAVLRQYDLWRNIIDMDASEAADRLREGNKAAAEADPTLGGFALIEARGPDGLVADASARAMYFGEPAGATGARGG
;
A
#
# COMPACT_ATOMS: atom_id res chain seq x y z
N MET A 1 8.57 -19.23 -17.93
CA MET A 1 7.38 -19.60 -18.72
C MET A 1 7.75 -20.88 -19.46
N PRO A 2 6.89 -21.91 -19.56
CA PRO A 2 7.21 -23.12 -20.32
C PRO A 2 7.52 -22.79 -21.78
N ASP A 3 8.48 -23.51 -22.38
CA ASP A 3 8.79 -23.36 -23.79
C ASP A 3 7.54 -23.68 -24.63
N GLY A 4 7.24 -22.86 -25.63
CA GLY A 4 6.08 -23.03 -26.47
C GLY A 4 4.75 -22.51 -25.91
N ALA A 5 4.73 -21.94 -24.71
CA ALA A 5 3.48 -21.45 -24.08
C ALA A 5 2.77 -20.35 -24.89
N LEU A 6 3.48 -19.70 -25.80
CA LEU A 6 2.95 -18.65 -26.67
C LEU A 6 2.86 -19.08 -28.15
N ASP A 7 3.11 -20.37 -28.46
CA ASP A 7 3.02 -20.85 -29.82
C ASP A 7 1.59 -20.74 -30.35
N GLY A 8 1.43 -20.08 -31.48
CA GLY A 8 0.12 -19.88 -32.09
C GLY A 8 -0.72 -18.71 -31.54
N VAL A 9 -0.21 -18.01 -30.51
CA VAL A 9 -0.87 -16.77 -30.02
C VAL A 9 -0.80 -15.69 -31.09
N ARG A 10 -1.93 -15.03 -31.35
CA ARG A 10 -2.03 -13.88 -32.24
C ARG A 10 -2.47 -12.66 -31.47
N GLN A 11 -1.90 -11.52 -31.81
CA GLN A 11 -2.35 -10.25 -31.26
C GLN A 11 -3.74 -9.89 -31.82
N GLU A 12 -4.71 -9.67 -30.97
CA GLU A 12 -6.12 -9.35 -31.31
C GLU A 12 -6.45 -7.87 -31.04
N GLY A 13 -5.50 -6.96 -31.14
CA GLY A 13 -5.71 -5.53 -30.96
C GLY A 13 -4.42 -4.79 -30.62
N PRO A 14 -4.49 -3.47 -30.42
CA PRO A 14 -3.31 -2.71 -30.03
C PRO A 14 -2.81 -3.13 -28.65
N ILE A 15 -1.49 -3.28 -28.51
CA ILE A 15 -0.86 -3.44 -27.19
C ILE A 15 -0.67 -2.04 -26.63
N GLY A 16 -1.28 -1.79 -25.48
CA GLY A 16 -1.11 -0.55 -24.71
C GLY A 16 -0.14 -0.74 -23.57
N PHE A 17 0.60 0.30 -23.26
CA PHE A 17 1.42 0.41 -22.07
C PHE A 17 0.93 1.58 -21.22
N PHE A 18 0.89 1.42 -19.92
CA PHE A 18 0.55 2.48 -18.98
C PHE A 18 1.49 2.42 -17.78
N SER A 19 1.69 3.58 -17.16
CA SER A 19 2.46 3.64 -15.92
C SER A 19 1.63 3.04 -14.79
N ASN A 20 2.26 2.15 -14.02
CA ASN A 20 1.68 1.53 -12.84
C ASN A 20 2.12 2.24 -11.55
N ALA A 21 2.66 3.45 -11.68
CA ALA A 21 3.08 4.24 -10.53
C ALA A 21 1.89 4.57 -9.64
N ASP A 22 2.15 4.58 -8.33
CA ASP A 22 1.19 5.04 -7.33
C ASP A 22 0.76 6.49 -7.61
N THR A 23 -0.50 6.77 -7.36
CA THR A 23 -1.09 8.09 -7.51
C THR A 23 -1.92 8.44 -6.28
N TRP A 24 -2.04 9.71 -5.96
CA TRP A 24 -2.94 10.17 -4.90
C TRP A 24 -3.38 11.61 -5.15
N ALA A 25 -4.60 11.91 -4.74
CA ALA A 25 -5.11 13.26 -4.70
C ALA A 25 -4.62 13.94 -3.40
N THR A 26 -4.10 15.15 -3.52
CA THR A 26 -3.68 15.95 -2.36
C THR A 26 -4.88 16.48 -1.57
N GLN A 27 -6.04 16.56 -2.22
CA GLN A 27 -7.31 16.94 -1.62
C GLN A 27 -8.37 15.95 -2.09
N ILE A 28 -8.89 15.13 -1.18
CA ILE A 28 -9.88 14.09 -1.50
C ILE A 28 -11.31 14.49 -1.17
N ALA A 29 -11.50 15.65 -0.54
CA ALA A 29 -12.82 16.20 -0.23
C ALA A 29 -12.85 17.71 -0.47
N GLY A 30 -13.96 18.24 -0.97
CA GLY A 30 -14.19 19.67 -1.18
C GLY A 30 -15.33 19.93 -2.17
N HIS A 31 -15.97 21.10 -2.04
CA HIS A 31 -17.03 21.56 -2.97
C HIS A 31 -18.14 20.51 -3.23
N ASP A 32 -18.64 19.89 -2.17
CA ASP A 32 -19.68 18.84 -2.23
C ASP A 32 -19.26 17.56 -2.98
N VAL A 33 -17.96 17.36 -3.17
CA VAL A 33 -17.39 16.16 -3.79
C VAL A 33 -16.44 15.48 -2.82
N VAL A 34 -16.51 14.16 -2.76
CA VAL A 34 -15.55 13.33 -2.05
C VAL A 34 -15.06 12.20 -2.97
N LEU A 35 -13.76 11.95 -2.94
CA LEU A 35 -13.12 10.90 -3.73
C LEU A 35 -12.98 9.63 -2.89
N ILE A 36 -13.24 8.48 -3.50
CA ILE A 36 -13.07 7.14 -2.91
C ILE A 36 -12.26 6.24 -3.85
N GLY A 37 -11.73 5.16 -3.32
CA GLY A 37 -10.97 4.17 -4.09
C GLY A 37 -9.80 4.80 -4.85
N ASP A 38 -9.58 4.34 -6.07
CA ASP A 38 -8.47 4.79 -6.93
C ASP A 38 -8.55 6.29 -7.30
N ALA A 39 -9.75 6.88 -7.30
CA ALA A 39 -9.89 8.32 -7.51
C ALA A 39 -9.25 9.15 -6.37
N ALA A 40 -9.25 8.62 -5.15
CA ALA A 40 -8.59 9.26 -4.00
C ALA A 40 -7.09 8.90 -3.93
N GLY A 41 -6.69 7.76 -4.46
CA GLY A 41 -5.31 7.32 -4.54
C GLY A 41 -5.19 5.82 -4.75
N SER A 42 -4.26 5.43 -5.61
CA SER A 42 -3.94 4.03 -5.92
C SER A 42 -2.49 3.72 -5.56
N VAL A 43 -2.27 2.49 -5.13
CA VAL A 43 -0.95 1.86 -4.96
C VAL A 43 -0.74 0.83 -6.06
N ASP A 44 0.46 0.27 -6.15
CA ASP A 44 0.77 -0.77 -7.13
C ASP A 44 -0.27 -1.92 -7.05
N PRO A 45 -0.94 -2.27 -8.16
CA PRO A 45 -1.98 -3.30 -8.18
C PRO A 45 -1.46 -4.72 -7.90
N THR A 46 -0.15 -4.96 -7.95
CA THR A 46 0.44 -6.26 -7.60
C THR A 46 0.10 -6.70 -6.18
N GLN A 47 -0.19 -5.74 -5.29
CA GLN A 47 -0.61 -6.00 -3.91
C GLN A 47 -2.08 -6.39 -3.76
N GLY A 48 -2.91 -6.17 -4.80
CA GLY A 48 -4.34 -6.51 -4.76
C GLY A 48 -5.18 -5.67 -3.78
N LEU A 49 -4.66 -4.56 -3.27
CA LEU A 49 -5.28 -3.78 -2.20
C LEU A 49 -6.38 -2.82 -2.65
N GLY A 50 -6.43 -2.45 -3.94
CA GLY A 50 -7.34 -1.42 -4.44
C GLY A 50 -8.81 -1.68 -4.13
N THR A 51 -9.30 -2.91 -4.38
CA THR A 51 -10.70 -3.28 -4.09
C THR A 51 -11.00 -3.25 -2.59
N SER A 52 -10.09 -3.73 -1.76
CA SER A 52 -10.25 -3.71 -0.30
C SER A 52 -10.29 -2.28 0.24
N GLN A 53 -9.47 -1.38 -0.31
CA GLN A 53 -9.50 0.04 0.02
C GLN A 53 -10.82 0.68 -0.38
N LEU A 54 -11.33 0.39 -1.58
CA LEU A 54 -12.62 0.90 -2.04
C LEU A 54 -13.75 0.48 -1.09
N PHE A 55 -13.82 -0.80 -0.71
CA PHE A 55 -14.84 -1.27 0.24
C PHE A 55 -14.72 -0.62 1.62
N ARG A 56 -13.51 -0.37 2.08
CA ARG A 56 -13.30 0.37 3.32
C ARG A 56 -13.78 1.82 3.18
N ASP A 57 -13.38 2.51 2.11
CA ASP A 57 -13.77 3.89 1.85
C ASP A 57 -15.31 4.04 1.82
N VAL A 58 -16.00 3.12 1.12
CA VAL A 58 -17.48 3.10 1.07
C VAL A 58 -18.07 2.91 2.46
N ARG A 59 -17.55 1.96 3.26
CA ARG A 59 -18.05 1.71 4.61
C ARG A 59 -17.86 2.91 5.51
N GLU A 60 -16.61 3.42 5.63
CA GLU A 60 -16.31 4.54 6.52
C GLU A 60 -17.09 5.79 6.17
N LEU A 61 -17.15 6.13 4.88
CA LEU A 61 -17.91 7.29 4.42
C LEU A 61 -19.40 7.12 4.70
N SER A 62 -19.96 5.93 4.42
CA SER A 62 -21.38 5.68 4.68
C SER A 62 -21.70 5.73 6.16
N ASP A 63 -20.88 5.13 7.02
CA ASP A 63 -21.10 5.14 8.47
C ASP A 63 -21.07 6.57 9.03
N LEU A 64 -20.16 7.42 8.56
CA LEU A 64 -20.07 8.82 8.96
C LEU A 64 -21.28 9.62 8.48
N LEU A 65 -21.69 9.49 7.22
CA LEU A 65 -22.84 10.20 6.65
C LEU A 65 -24.19 9.78 7.28
N LEU A 66 -24.28 8.56 7.78
CA LEU A 66 -25.49 8.03 8.43
C LEU A 66 -25.51 8.30 9.93
N SER A 67 -24.39 8.63 10.54
CA SER A 67 -24.30 8.87 11.99
C SER A 67 -24.66 10.31 12.40
N ASP A 68 -24.54 11.27 11.49
CA ASP A 68 -24.77 12.68 11.76
C ASP A 68 -25.32 13.38 10.51
N ASP A 69 -26.12 14.43 10.72
CA ASP A 69 -26.66 15.28 9.65
C ASP A 69 -25.65 16.36 9.19
N ASP A 70 -24.51 16.53 9.88
CA ASP A 70 -23.42 17.41 9.46
C ASP A 70 -22.50 16.73 8.43
N TRP A 71 -23.01 16.56 7.22
CA TRP A 71 -22.27 15.95 6.14
C TRP A 71 -20.93 16.62 5.79
N PRO A 72 -20.79 17.95 5.81
CA PRO A 72 -19.49 18.60 5.64
C PRO A 72 -18.45 18.12 6.66
N ALA A 73 -18.81 18.02 7.94
CA ALA A 73 -17.93 17.49 8.98
C ALA A 73 -17.61 16.00 8.77
N ALA A 74 -18.61 15.20 8.45
CA ALA A 74 -18.46 13.77 8.15
C ALA A 74 -17.48 13.52 6.98
N ILE A 75 -17.62 14.29 5.90
CA ILE A 75 -16.74 14.22 4.71
C ILE A 75 -15.30 14.61 5.08
N GLN A 76 -15.13 15.65 5.88
CA GLN A 76 -13.80 16.08 6.33
C GLN A 76 -13.14 15.02 7.22
N GLU A 77 -13.88 14.44 8.14
CA GLU A 77 -13.39 13.36 9.00
C GLU A 77 -12.97 12.12 8.18
N TYR A 78 -13.79 11.72 7.21
CA TYR A 78 -13.43 10.66 6.28
C TYR A 78 -12.11 10.98 5.55
N ALA A 79 -11.99 12.20 5.00
CA ALA A 79 -10.79 12.61 4.27
C ALA A 79 -9.52 12.52 5.12
N GLU A 80 -9.59 12.92 6.39
CA GLU A 80 -8.48 12.82 7.34
C GLU A 80 -8.12 11.38 7.68
N ARG A 81 -9.11 10.53 7.96
CA ARG A 81 -8.92 9.10 8.26
C ARG A 81 -8.29 8.39 7.06
N ARG A 82 -8.88 8.61 5.88
CA ARG A 82 -8.42 8.01 4.63
C ARG A 82 -6.99 8.41 4.29
N THR A 83 -6.63 9.68 4.46
CA THR A 83 -5.29 10.19 4.19
C THR A 83 -4.24 9.54 5.11
N ARG A 84 -4.52 9.42 6.41
CA ARG A 84 -3.63 8.74 7.35
C ARG A 84 -3.43 7.26 7.00
N TYR A 85 -4.51 6.56 6.76
CA TYR A 85 -4.51 5.16 6.40
C TYR A 85 -3.75 4.90 5.09
N PHE A 86 -4.02 5.70 4.05
CA PHE A 86 -3.37 5.54 2.76
C PHE A 86 -1.87 5.79 2.83
N ALA A 87 -1.42 6.77 3.62
CA ALA A 87 -0.01 7.05 3.82
C ALA A 87 0.73 5.82 4.40
N VAL A 88 0.12 5.13 5.34
CA VAL A 88 0.68 3.89 5.91
C VAL A 88 0.75 2.77 4.87
N LEU A 89 -0.34 2.50 4.16
CA LEU A 89 -0.35 1.46 3.12
C LEU A 89 0.67 1.75 2.02
N ARG A 90 0.72 2.99 1.54
CA ARG A 90 1.69 3.40 0.53
C ARG A 90 3.12 3.18 0.99
N GLN A 91 3.42 3.41 2.26
CA GLN A 91 4.77 3.16 2.78
C GLN A 91 5.10 1.66 2.79
N TYR A 92 4.17 0.79 3.14
CA TYR A 92 4.36 -0.65 3.06
C TYR A 92 4.50 -1.13 1.61
N ASP A 93 3.75 -0.56 0.69
CA ASP A 93 3.88 -0.82 -0.74
C ASP A 93 5.30 -0.47 -1.24
N LEU A 94 5.82 0.69 -0.86
CA LEU A 94 7.20 1.08 -1.17
C LEU A 94 8.24 0.10 -0.60
N TRP A 95 8.05 -0.39 0.62
CA TRP A 95 8.94 -1.41 1.19
C TRP A 95 8.84 -2.73 0.43
N ARG A 96 7.63 -3.10 0.04
CA ARG A 96 7.39 -4.31 -0.75
C ARG A 96 8.04 -4.21 -2.13
N ASN A 97 7.97 -3.06 -2.78
CA ASN A 97 8.62 -2.82 -4.06
C ASN A 97 10.15 -2.99 -4.00
N ILE A 98 10.79 -2.64 -2.87
CA ILE A 98 12.21 -2.94 -2.66
C ILE A 98 12.43 -4.46 -2.67
N ILE A 99 11.57 -5.23 -2.01
CA ILE A 99 11.67 -6.69 -1.96
C ILE A 99 11.46 -7.33 -3.35
N ASP A 100 10.47 -6.87 -4.09
CA ASP A 100 10.02 -7.55 -5.31
C ASP A 100 10.71 -7.06 -6.59
N MET A 101 11.09 -5.78 -6.65
CA MET A 101 11.46 -5.12 -7.90
C MET A 101 12.89 -4.56 -7.95
N ASP A 102 13.48 -4.23 -6.80
CA ASP A 102 14.83 -3.63 -6.77
C ASP A 102 15.89 -4.71 -6.91
N ALA A 103 16.71 -4.65 -7.97
CA ALA A 103 17.78 -5.60 -8.27
C ALA A 103 19.15 -5.22 -7.71
N SER A 104 19.22 -4.24 -6.80
CA SER A 104 20.47 -3.80 -6.19
C SER A 104 20.96 -4.76 -5.10
N GLU A 105 22.28 -4.81 -4.88
CA GLU A 105 22.87 -5.54 -3.75
C GLU A 105 22.34 -5.06 -2.38
N ALA A 106 21.96 -3.80 -2.28
CA ALA A 106 21.33 -3.26 -1.08
C ALA A 106 19.95 -3.88 -0.82
N ALA A 107 19.16 -4.06 -1.89
CA ALA A 107 17.88 -4.74 -1.82
C ALA A 107 18.02 -6.24 -1.52
N ASP A 108 19.08 -6.90 -2.00
CA ASP A 108 19.36 -8.30 -1.65
C ASP A 108 19.50 -8.49 -0.14
N ARG A 109 20.28 -7.62 0.51
CA ARG A 109 20.42 -7.65 1.98
C ARG A 109 19.09 -7.42 2.70
N LEU A 110 18.25 -6.51 2.20
CA LEU A 110 16.93 -6.24 2.78
C LEU A 110 15.98 -7.43 2.57
N ARG A 111 16.05 -8.12 1.42
CA ARG A 111 15.29 -9.36 1.17
C ARG A 111 15.68 -10.47 2.16
N GLU A 112 16.98 -10.69 2.36
CA GLU A 112 17.47 -11.69 3.32
C GLU A 112 17.00 -11.36 4.74
N GLY A 113 17.08 -10.09 5.14
CA GLY A 113 16.59 -9.63 6.43
C GLY A 113 15.08 -9.80 6.59
N ASN A 114 14.28 -9.42 5.59
CA ASN A 114 12.83 -9.61 5.59
C ASN A 114 12.45 -11.10 5.67
N LYS A 115 13.16 -11.96 4.92
CA LYS A 115 12.95 -13.40 4.98
C LYS A 115 13.22 -13.96 6.38
N ALA A 116 14.33 -13.58 7.00
CA ALA A 116 14.68 -14.01 8.35
C ALA A 116 13.65 -13.47 9.38
N ALA A 117 13.19 -12.23 9.23
CA ALA A 117 12.15 -11.67 10.08
C ALA A 117 10.83 -12.44 9.95
N ALA A 118 10.42 -12.78 8.72
CA ALA A 118 9.21 -13.56 8.45
C ALA A 118 9.30 -15.03 8.91
N GLU A 119 10.49 -15.60 8.92
CA GLU A 119 10.71 -16.93 9.52
C GLU A 119 10.55 -16.90 11.05
N ALA A 120 10.95 -15.81 11.70
CA ALA A 120 10.80 -15.60 13.13
C ALA A 120 9.36 -15.20 13.53
N ASP A 121 8.71 -14.37 12.73
CA ASP A 121 7.33 -13.93 12.88
C ASP A 121 6.61 -13.98 11.51
N PRO A 122 5.85 -15.04 11.23
CA PRO A 122 5.15 -15.20 9.96
C PRO A 122 4.20 -14.06 9.59
N THR A 123 3.75 -13.25 10.56
CA THR A 123 2.90 -12.07 10.29
C THR A 123 3.66 -10.95 9.58
N LEU A 124 4.99 -10.98 9.53
CA LEU A 124 5.81 -10.01 8.81
C LEU A 124 6.00 -10.36 7.32
N GLY A 125 5.57 -11.54 6.88
CA GLY A 125 5.74 -12.03 5.52
C GLY A 125 4.64 -11.57 4.58
N GLY A 126 5.02 -10.96 3.46
CA GLY A 126 4.10 -10.64 2.36
C GLY A 126 2.86 -9.86 2.76
N PHE A 127 1.68 -10.37 2.41
CA PHE A 127 0.38 -9.79 2.77
C PHE A 127 -0.03 -10.06 4.23
N ALA A 128 0.59 -11.04 4.88
CA ALA A 128 0.20 -11.47 6.22
C ALA A 128 0.21 -10.33 7.24
N LEU A 129 1.13 -9.38 7.10
CA LEU A 129 1.20 -8.20 7.97
C LEU A 129 -0.08 -7.34 7.90
N ILE A 130 -0.56 -7.08 6.67
CA ILE A 130 -1.78 -6.30 6.45
C ILE A 130 -3.01 -7.07 6.93
N GLU A 131 -3.07 -8.37 6.66
CA GLU A 131 -4.15 -9.25 7.10
C GLU A 131 -4.21 -9.38 8.62
N ALA A 132 -3.06 -9.56 9.28
CA ALA A 132 -2.99 -9.77 10.72
C ALA A 132 -3.28 -8.50 11.52
N ARG A 133 -2.81 -7.34 11.08
CA ARG A 133 -2.92 -6.07 11.83
C ARG A 133 -4.04 -5.18 11.33
N GLY A 134 -4.48 -5.38 10.10
CA GLY A 134 -5.41 -4.50 9.41
C GLY A 134 -4.85 -3.08 9.28
N PRO A 135 -5.60 -2.21 8.63
CA PRO A 135 -5.12 -0.85 8.36
C PRO A 135 -4.94 0.01 9.62
N ASP A 136 -5.81 -0.15 10.61
CA ASP A 136 -5.78 0.66 11.83
C ASP A 136 -4.70 0.23 12.82
N GLY A 137 -4.22 -1.02 12.72
CA GLY A 137 -3.13 -1.56 13.52
C GLY A 137 -1.75 -1.42 12.89
N LEU A 138 -1.67 -0.89 11.67
CA LEU A 138 -0.41 -0.67 10.97
C LEU A 138 0.23 0.65 11.36
N VAL A 139 1.55 0.62 11.56
CA VAL A 139 2.41 1.79 11.76
C VAL A 139 3.55 1.69 10.75
N ALA A 140 3.91 2.79 10.10
CA ALA A 140 4.96 2.84 9.08
C ALA A 140 6.09 3.80 9.47
N ASP A 141 6.56 3.69 10.70
CA ASP A 141 7.70 4.45 11.22
C ASP A 141 9.03 3.70 11.05
N ALA A 142 10.10 4.29 11.56
CA ALA A 142 11.44 3.72 11.49
C ALA A 142 11.55 2.35 12.22
N SER A 143 10.82 2.18 13.31
CA SER A 143 10.80 0.92 14.07
C SER A 143 10.08 -0.19 13.30
N ALA A 144 8.93 0.14 12.71
CA ALA A 144 8.19 -0.78 11.85
C ALA A 144 9.02 -1.19 10.62
N ARG A 145 9.75 -0.24 10.03
CA ARG A 145 10.67 -0.52 8.92
C ARG A 145 11.79 -1.47 9.34
N ALA A 146 12.44 -1.19 10.47
CA ALA A 146 13.52 -2.05 10.99
C ALA A 146 13.01 -3.47 11.25
N MET A 147 11.83 -3.61 11.85
CA MET A 147 11.17 -4.90 12.06
C MET A 147 10.86 -5.60 10.74
N TYR A 148 10.30 -4.90 9.76
CA TYR A 148 9.93 -5.45 8.45
C TYR A 148 11.13 -6.01 7.69
N PHE A 149 12.27 -5.33 7.76
CA PHE A 149 13.51 -5.75 7.08
C PHE A 149 14.49 -6.55 7.96
N GLY A 150 14.12 -6.89 9.20
CA GLY A 150 15.01 -7.61 10.13
C GLY A 150 16.25 -6.81 10.49
N GLU A 151 16.20 -5.47 10.45
CA GLU A 151 17.31 -4.60 10.83
C GLU A 151 17.36 -4.47 12.36
N PRO A 152 18.55 -4.36 12.97
CA PRO A 152 18.65 -4.13 14.41
C PRO A 152 18.02 -2.80 14.80
N ALA A 153 17.26 -2.80 15.90
CA ALA A 153 16.65 -1.57 16.44
C ALA A 153 17.73 -0.51 16.68
N GLY A 154 17.64 0.63 16.00
CA GLY A 154 18.60 1.75 16.10
C GLY A 154 19.49 1.98 14.89
N ALA A 155 19.41 1.19 13.84
CA ALA A 155 20.26 1.35 12.64
C ALA A 155 19.91 2.59 11.76
N THR A 156 18.85 3.31 12.06
CA THR A 156 18.29 4.39 11.24
C THR A 156 18.98 5.76 11.45
N GLY A 157 20.07 5.84 12.22
CA GLY A 157 20.71 7.10 12.62
C GLY A 157 21.99 7.51 11.89
N ALA A 158 22.50 6.74 10.93
CA ALA A 158 23.84 7.00 10.40
C ALA A 158 23.91 6.87 8.86
N ARG A 159 23.27 7.77 8.12
CA ARG A 159 23.67 8.15 6.75
C ARG A 159 23.06 9.49 6.35
N GLY A 160 23.69 10.56 6.75
CA GLY A 160 23.49 11.91 6.25
C GLY A 160 24.83 12.62 6.38
N GLY A 161 25.68 12.49 5.40
CA GLY A 161 26.90 13.22 5.24
C GLY A 161 27.17 13.37 3.76
#